data_0d1e3ffac07ae5d0dbd078bed0434e42
#
_entry.id   0d1e3ffac07ae5d0dbd078bed0434e42
#
_cell.length_a   1.000
_cell.length_b   1.000
_cell.length_c   1.000
_cell.angle_alpha   90.00
_cell.angle_beta   90.00
_cell.angle_gamma   90.00
#
_symmetry.space_group_name_H-M   'P 1'
#
loop_
_entity.id
_entity.type
_entity.pdbx_description
1 polymer ?
#
loop_
_entity_poly.entity_id
_entity_poly.type
_entity_poly.pdbx_seq_one_letter_code
_entity_poly.pdbx_strand_id
1 'polypeptide(L)'
;MEVTEIRQKLKNQTLTAMSNAIAEYLKTQPVLKAWIFGSFARGEDTPLSDIDILVEYDRKQTVGLMKIAGIKNNLEDILDRNVDLVENGTLRPYAIESVNHDKKLIYERT
;
A
#
# COMPACT_ATOMS: atom_id res chain seq x y z
N MET A 1 -24.64 19.51 2.90
CA MET A 1 -23.79 18.35 2.52
C MET A 1 -24.38 17.09 3.11
N GLU A 2 -24.56 16.09 2.29
CA GLU A 2 -25.07 14.80 2.70
C GLU A 2 -24.07 14.06 3.60
N VAL A 3 -24.59 13.22 4.54
CA VAL A 3 -23.73 12.42 5.42
C VAL A 3 -22.79 11.53 4.61
N THR A 4 -23.28 10.95 3.52
CA THR A 4 -22.48 10.09 2.62
C THR A 4 -21.30 10.86 2.01
N GLU A 5 -21.52 12.11 1.61
CA GLU A 5 -20.46 12.97 1.05
C GLU A 5 -19.40 13.30 2.09
N ILE A 6 -19.83 13.56 3.34
CA ILE A 6 -18.90 13.82 4.45
C ILE A 6 -18.03 12.60 4.73
N ARG A 7 -18.63 11.40 4.79
CA ARG A 7 -17.90 10.14 4.99
C ARG A 7 -16.90 9.88 3.88
N GLN A 8 -17.28 10.13 2.64
CA GLN A 8 -16.41 9.93 1.49
C GLN A 8 -15.22 10.88 1.53
N LYS A 9 -15.44 12.13 1.92
CA LYS A 9 -14.38 13.12 2.06
C LYS A 9 -13.37 12.69 3.14
N LEU A 10 -13.85 12.19 4.28
CA LEU A 10 -12.99 11.70 5.36
C LEU A 10 -12.16 10.50 4.91
N LYS A 11 -12.77 9.54 4.19
CA LYS A 11 -12.06 8.40 3.63
C LYS A 11 -10.96 8.81 2.67
N ASN A 12 -11.23 9.77 1.80
CA ASN A 12 -10.24 10.28 0.85
C ASN A 12 -9.06 10.95 1.57
N GLN A 13 -9.33 11.71 2.62
CA GLN A 13 -8.28 12.35 3.43
C GLN A 13 -7.42 11.30 4.14
N THR A 14 -8.03 10.25 4.68
CA THR A 14 -7.31 9.16 5.33
C THR A 14 -6.42 8.42 4.34
N LEU A 15 -6.92 8.11 3.15
CA LEU A 15 -6.14 7.46 2.10
C LEU A 15 -4.92 8.32 1.74
N THR A 16 -5.09 9.61 1.57
CA THR A 16 -4.01 10.53 1.24
C THR A 16 -2.95 10.57 2.35
N ALA A 17 -3.37 10.68 3.61
CA ALA A 17 -2.46 10.74 4.75
C ALA A 17 -1.65 9.44 4.88
N MET A 18 -2.29 8.29 4.74
CA MET A 18 -1.61 7.00 4.81
C MET A 18 -0.65 6.80 3.64
N SER A 19 -1.07 7.19 2.43
CA SER A 19 -0.23 7.10 1.24
C SER A 19 1.03 7.94 1.40
N ASN A 20 0.91 9.14 1.94
CA ASN A 20 2.05 10.02 2.19
C ASN A 20 3.00 9.43 3.23
N ALA A 21 2.47 8.85 4.31
CA ALA A 21 3.28 8.22 5.35
C ALA A 21 4.06 7.01 4.79
N ILE A 22 3.40 6.19 3.99
CA ILE A 22 4.05 5.05 3.33
C ILE A 22 5.16 5.54 2.41
N ALA A 23 4.89 6.53 1.56
CA ALA A 23 5.86 7.07 0.61
C ALA A 23 7.09 7.64 1.33
N GLU A 24 6.90 8.39 2.42
CA GLU A 24 8.00 8.93 3.19
C GLU A 24 8.90 7.83 3.74
N TYR A 25 8.32 6.78 4.29
CA TYR A 25 9.09 5.65 4.81
C TYR A 25 9.84 4.94 3.68
N LEU A 26 9.19 4.69 2.54
CA LEU A 26 9.78 3.94 1.43
C LEU A 26 10.95 4.66 0.76
N LYS A 27 11.08 5.97 0.93
CA LYS A 27 12.25 6.71 0.45
C LYS A 27 13.57 6.18 1.00
N THR A 28 13.55 5.56 2.17
CA THR A 28 14.73 5.01 2.83
C THR A 28 14.91 3.52 2.58
N GLN A 29 14.07 2.91 1.76
CA GLN A 29 14.04 1.47 1.54
C GLN A 29 14.43 1.12 0.11
N PRO A 30 14.85 -0.14 -0.16
CA PRO A 30 15.20 -0.57 -1.52
C PRO A 30 13.95 -0.85 -2.35
N VAL A 31 13.12 0.16 -2.55
CA VAL A 31 11.84 0.08 -3.26
C VAL A 31 11.83 1.10 -4.38
N LEU A 32 11.47 0.67 -5.58
CA LEU A 32 11.37 1.54 -6.77
C LEU A 32 9.98 2.14 -6.90
N LYS A 33 8.95 1.34 -6.67
CA LYS A 33 7.54 1.77 -6.79
C LYS A 33 6.70 1.05 -5.77
N ALA A 34 5.59 1.69 -5.38
CA ALA A 34 4.59 1.07 -4.53
C ALA A 34 3.19 1.56 -4.90
N TRP A 35 2.22 0.67 -4.78
CA TRP A 35 0.81 0.93 -5.03
C TRP A 35 -0.02 0.45 -3.85
N ILE A 36 -1.10 1.14 -3.55
CA ILE A 36 -2.17 0.63 -2.69
C ILE A 36 -3.20 -0.03 -3.60
N PHE A 37 -3.72 -1.19 -3.17
CA PHE A 37 -4.80 -1.88 -3.88
C PHE A 37 -5.79 -2.47 -2.87
N GLY A 38 -6.77 -3.23 -3.35
CA GLY A 38 -7.74 -3.89 -2.50
C GLY A 38 -8.78 -2.94 -1.91
N SER A 39 -9.39 -3.34 -0.80
CA SER A 39 -10.53 -2.63 -0.21
C SER A 39 -10.21 -1.19 0.15
N PHE A 40 -9.02 -0.93 0.69
CA PHE A 40 -8.62 0.41 1.07
C PHE A 40 -8.54 1.35 -0.15
N ALA A 41 -7.97 0.86 -1.26
CA ALA A 41 -7.88 1.64 -2.50
C ALA A 41 -9.26 1.96 -3.07
N ARG A 42 -10.23 1.04 -2.90
CA ARG A 42 -11.61 1.24 -3.37
C ARG A 42 -12.47 2.09 -2.43
N GLY A 43 -11.96 2.44 -1.25
CA GLY A 43 -12.75 3.15 -0.24
C GLY A 43 -13.79 2.27 0.45
N GLU A 44 -13.60 0.95 0.41
CA GLU A 44 -14.53 -0.05 0.97
C GLU A 44 -13.99 -0.69 2.25
N ASP A 45 -12.87 -0.18 2.78
CA ASP A 45 -12.25 -0.73 3.96
C ASP A 45 -13.08 -0.51 5.23
N THR A 46 -12.86 -1.39 6.20
CA THR A 46 -13.36 -1.26 7.56
C THR A 46 -12.16 -1.06 8.50
N PRO A 47 -12.39 -0.70 9.78
CA PRO A 47 -11.29 -0.62 10.75
C PRO A 47 -10.50 -1.92 10.92
N LEU A 48 -11.06 -3.06 10.51
CA LEU A 48 -10.42 -4.37 10.59
C LEU A 48 -9.76 -4.80 9.28
N SER A 49 -9.91 -4.02 8.20
CA SER A 49 -9.32 -4.36 6.91
C SER A 49 -7.80 -4.21 6.94
N ASP A 50 -7.10 -5.13 6.27
CA ASP A 50 -5.66 -4.98 6.04
C ASP A 50 -5.40 -3.90 4.99
N ILE A 51 -4.23 -3.29 5.05
CA ILE A 51 -3.77 -2.38 4.00
C ILE A 51 -2.96 -3.22 3.00
N ASP A 52 -3.45 -3.31 1.78
CA ASP A 52 -2.82 -4.08 0.72
C ASP A 52 -1.86 -3.19 -0.07
N ILE A 53 -0.57 -3.51 -0.04
CA ILE A 53 0.48 -2.73 -0.69
C ILE A 53 1.24 -3.62 -1.65
N LEU A 54 1.29 -3.20 -2.92
CA LEU A 54 2.07 -3.84 -3.97
C LEU A 54 3.38 -3.06 -4.10
N VAL A 55 4.52 -3.75 -4.10
CA VAL A 55 5.83 -3.11 -4.18
C VAL A 55 6.69 -3.69 -5.29
N GLU A 56 7.50 -2.84 -5.90
CA GLU A 56 8.57 -3.23 -6.82
C GLU A 56 9.89 -2.91 -6.13
N TYR A 57 10.65 -3.96 -5.79
CA TYR A 57 11.93 -3.80 -5.09
C TYR A 57 13.05 -3.44 -6.05
N ASP A 58 14.05 -2.70 -5.54
CA ASP A 58 15.29 -2.44 -6.24
C ASP A 58 16.19 -3.68 -6.12
N ARG A 59 16.16 -4.55 -7.11
CA ARG A 59 16.91 -5.82 -7.10
C ARG A 59 18.41 -5.64 -7.36
N LYS A 60 18.87 -4.40 -7.55
CA LYS A 60 20.31 -4.09 -7.53
C LYS A 60 20.87 -4.14 -6.11
N GLN A 61 20.00 -4.09 -5.11
CA GLN A 61 20.34 -4.25 -3.70
C GLN A 61 19.89 -5.64 -3.22
N THR A 62 20.48 -6.09 -2.11
CA THR A 62 20.06 -7.34 -1.49
C THR A 62 18.75 -7.13 -0.75
N VAL A 63 17.69 -7.77 -1.22
CA VAL A 63 16.36 -7.69 -0.61
C VAL A 63 15.89 -9.11 -0.30
N GLY A 64 16.30 -9.60 0.87
CA GLY A 64 15.92 -10.93 1.35
C GLY A 64 14.68 -10.89 2.23
N LEU A 65 14.28 -12.06 2.72
CA LEU A 65 13.06 -12.22 3.52
C LEU A 65 13.07 -11.37 4.80
N MET A 66 14.22 -11.26 5.46
CA MET A 66 14.32 -10.45 6.68
C MET A 66 14.11 -8.97 6.39
N LYS A 67 14.63 -8.47 5.28
CA LYS A 67 14.42 -7.08 4.86
C LYS A 67 12.95 -6.83 4.56
N ILE A 68 12.31 -7.73 3.84
CA ILE A 68 10.88 -7.64 3.50
C ILE A 68 10.03 -7.66 4.79
N ALA A 69 10.32 -8.58 5.71
CA ALA A 69 9.62 -8.65 6.99
C ALA A 69 9.79 -7.37 7.80
N GLY A 70 10.98 -6.78 7.78
CA GLY A 70 11.25 -5.52 8.46
C GLY A 70 10.44 -4.37 7.88
N ILE A 71 10.36 -4.28 6.54
CA ILE A 71 9.54 -3.27 5.86
C ILE A 71 8.06 -3.43 6.25
N LYS A 72 7.54 -4.65 6.21
CA LYS A 72 6.16 -4.93 6.62
C LYS A 72 5.90 -4.50 8.06
N ASN A 73 6.76 -4.89 8.98
CA ASN A 73 6.60 -4.58 10.40
C ASN A 73 6.65 -3.06 10.65
N ASN A 74 7.56 -2.36 10.00
CA ASN A 74 7.67 -0.91 10.13
C ASN A 74 6.43 -0.20 9.57
N LEU A 75 5.91 -0.67 8.44
CA LEU A 75 4.68 -0.11 7.88
C LEU A 75 3.49 -0.35 8.81
N GLU A 76 3.40 -1.52 9.42
CA GLU A 76 2.35 -1.81 10.40
C GLU A 76 2.42 -0.88 11.61
N ASP A 77 3.63 -0.60 12.08
CA ASP A 77 3.83 0.34 13.18
C ASP A 77 3.43 1.77 12.81
N ILE A 78 3.82 2.22 11.61
CA ILE A 78 3.50 3.55 11.11
C ILE A 78 2.00 3.74 10.93
N LEU A 79 1.32 2.74 10.38
CA LEU A 79 -0.09 2.82 10.01
C LEU A 79 -1.04 2.37 11.12
N ASP A 80 -0.50 1.72 12.17
CA ASP A 80 -1.29 1.10 13.24
C ASP A 80 -2.36 0.16 12.68
N ARG A 81 -2.00 -0.62 11.65
CA ARG A 81 -2.88 -1.58 10.99
C ARG A 81 -2.04 -2.71 10.40
N ASN A 82 -2.68 -3.86 10.21
CA ASN A 82 -2.03 -4.96 9.51
C ASN A 82 -1.81 -4.59 8.04
N VAL A 83 -0.66 -4.99 7.52
CA VAL A 83 -0.25 -4.72 6.13
C VAL A 83 -0.03 -6.04 5.42
N ASP A 84 -0.64 -6.19 4.25
CA ASP A 84 -0.36 -7.26 3.31
C ASP A 84 0.58 -6.72 2.24
N LEU A 85 1.85 -7.10 2.31
CA LEU A 85 2.91 -6.61 1.43
C LEU A 85 3.18 -7.63 0.34
N VAL A 86 2.87 -7.28 -0.91
CA VAL A 86 2.96 -8.19 -2.06
C VAL A 86 3.97 -7.63 -3.06
N GLU A 87 4.86 -8.49 -3.54
CA GLU A 87 5.82 -8.10 -4.57
C GLU A 87 5.18 -8.08 -5.95
N ASN A 88 5.39 -6.98 -6.69
CA ASN A 88 4.93 -6.87 -8.08
C ASN A 88 5.58 -7.98 -8.93
N GLY A 89 4.77 -8.65 -9.73
CA GLY A 89 5.21 -9.78 -10.53
C GLY A 89 4.99 -11.15 -9.89
N THR A 90 4.57 -11.21 -8.62
CA THR A 90 4.29 -12.48 -7.93
C THR A 90 2.81 -12.78 -7.78
N LEU A 91 1.96 -11.91 -8.30
CA LEU A 91 0.50 -12.09 -8.24
C LEU A 91 0.07 -13.34 -9.02
N ARG A 92 -0.87 -14.07 -8.45
CA ARG A 92 -1.48 -15.19 -9.16
C ARG A 92 -2.31 -14.68 -10.33
N PRO A 93 -2.40 -15.44 -11.45
CA PRO A 93 -3.10 -14.98 -12.66
C PRO A 93 -4.54 -14.48 -12.40
N TYR A 94 -5.28 -15.12 -11.49
CA TYR A 94 -6.65 -14.72 -11.20
C TYR A 94 -6.75 -13.37 -10.47
N ALA A 95 -5.66 -12.91 -9.86
CA ALA A 95 -5.65 -11.66 -9.10
C ALA A 95 -5.14 -10.47 -9.91
N ILE A 96 -4.40 -10.71 -11.00
CA ILE A 96 -3.70 -9.65 -11.76
C ILE A 96 -4.68 -8.58 -12.26
N GLU A 97 -5.78 -9.00 -12.87
CA GLU A 97 -6.76 -8.06 -13.45
C GLU A 97 -7.39 -7.18 -12.37
N SER A 98 -7.83 -7.79 -11.28
CA SER A 98 -8.43 -7.07 -10.16
C SER A 98 -7.47 -6.07 -9.53
N VAL A 99 -6.24 -6.48 -9.28
CA VAL A 99 -5.22 -5.60 -8.70
C VAL A 99 -4.89 -4.44 -9.65
N ASN A 100 -4.72 -4.73 -10.94
CA ASN A 100 -4.45 -3.69 -11.94
C ASN A 100 -5.59 -2.67 -12.05
N HIS A 101 -6.83 -3.12 -11.86
CA HIS A 101 -7.99 -2.22 -11.86
C HIS A 101 -8.01 -1.32 -10.63
N ASP A 102 -7.67 -1.86 -9.45
CA ASP A 102 -7.81 -1.15 -8.18
C ASP A 102 -6.58 -0.32 -7.79
N LYS A 103 -5.39 -0.73 -8.21
CA LYS A 103 -4.14 -0.17 -7.70
C LYS A 103 -3.98 1.32 -7.98
N LYS A 104 -3.47 2.03 -6.98
CA LYS A 104 -3.14 3.45 -7.07
C LYS A 104 -1.67 3.62 -6.72
N LEU A 105 -0.90 4.25 -7.61
CA LEU A 105 0.51 4.53 -7.37
C LEU A 105 0.63 5.54 -6.22
N ILE A 106 1.41 5.18 -5.21
CA ILE A 106 1.63 6.04 -4.05
C ILE A 106 3.08 6.43 -3.85
N TYR A 107 4.02 5.70 -4.48
CA TYR A 107 5.44 6.00 -4.40
C TYR A 107 6.16 5.58 -5.67
N GLU A 108 7.03 6.44 -6.16
CA GLU A 108 7.95 6.15 -7.26
C GLU A 108 9.26 6.87 -6.99
N ARG A 109 10.36 6.11 -7.01
CA ARG A 109 11.70 6.66 -6.83
C ARG A 109 12.09 7.45 -8.09
N THR A 110 12.60 8.65 -7.90
CA THR A 110 13.08 9.50 -8.99
C THR A 110 14.61 9.41 -9.13
#